data_82c779db841efbbea066dedb3e18fd5f
#
_entry.id   82c779db841efbbea066dedb3e18fd5f
#
_cell.length_a   1.000
_cell.length_b   1.000
_cell.length_c   1.000
_cell.angle_alpha   90.00
_cell.angle_beta   90.00
_cell.angle_gamma   90.00
#
_symmetry.space_group_name_H-M   'P 1'
#
loop_
_entity.id
_entity.type
_entity.pdbx_description
1 polymer ?
#
loop_
_entity_poly.entity_id
_entity_poly.type
_entity_poly.pdbx_seq_one_letter_code
_entity_poly.pdbx_strand_id
1 'polypeptide(L)'
;NNEVIKTKNGGVFFYDYYSKNKNVKTHASLNHILSEMNYLYELYLATNNEDYLNMAELIKKALDETRNSWIRRDGVYRFRDDLWYAVYEGTDGSLQFKDLDYTKTLTYEDLKRASDNMLKVYGRTDETINILLESKKKFLIKEGFDIVEW
;
A
#
# COMPACT_ATOMS: atom_id res chain seq x y z
N ASN A 1 10.65 17.37 -7.35
CA ASN A 1 9.99 16.33 -8.12
C ASN A 1 8.55 16.23 -7.66
N ASN A 2 7.60 16.69 -8.50
CA ASN A 2 6.19 16.82 -8.15
C ASN A 2 5.37 15.53 -8.41
N GLU A 3 6.06 14.39 -8.61
CA GLU A 3 5.45 13.14 -9.07
C GLU A 3 5.20 12.14 -7.93
N VAL A 4 5.50 12.54 -6.71
CA VAL A 4 5.44 11.68 -5.55
C VAL A 4 4.84 12.38 -4.34
N ILE A 5 4.18 11.60 -3.50
CA ILE A 5 3.79 11.99 -2.15
C ILE A 5 4.91 11.57 -1.22
N LYS A 6 5.48 12.53 -0.49
CA LYS A 6 6.53 12.26 0.49
C LYS A 6 5.95 12.13 1.89
N THR A 7 6.41 11.13 2.62
CA THR A 7 6.10 10.99 4.03
C THR A 7 7.11 11.77 4.89
N LYS A 8 6.81 11.94 6.17
CA LYS A 8 7.58 12.78 7.09
C LYS A 8 9.06 12.39 7.17
N ASN A 9 9.36 11.11 7.14
CA ASN A 9 10.72 10.58 7.31
C ASN A 9 11.35 10.10 6.00
N GLY A 10 10.79 10.52 4.86
CA GLY A 10 11.39 10.30 3.55
C GLY A 10 10.92 9.06 2.79
N GLY A 11 9.84 8.43 3.25
CA GLY A 11 9.14 7.44 2.44
C GLY A 11 8.43 8.10 1.26
N VAL A 12 8.07 7.31 0.26
CA VAL A 12 7.52 7.82 -1.00
C VAL A 12 6.35 6.96 -1.46
N PHE A 13 5.27 7.62 -1.90
CA PHE A 13 4.22 7.02 -2.70
C PHE A 13 4.18 7.69 -4.07
N PHE A 14 4.13 6.90 -5.13
CA PHE A 14 3.95 7.42 -6.50
C PHE A 14 2.47 7.70 -6.77
N TYR A 15 2.20 8.78 -7.49
CA TYR A 15 0.85 9.07 -7.95
C TYR A 15 0.36 8.01 -8.95
N ASP A 16 -0.92 7.68 -8.90
CA ASP A 16 -1.55 6.74 -9.83
C ASP A 16 -1.51 7.24 -11.28
N TYR A 17 -1.54 8.56 -11.45
CA TYR A 17 -1.55 9.20 -12.76
C TYR A 17 -0.45 10.25 -12.88
N TYR A 18 0.21 10.24 -14.03
CA TYR A 18 1.21 11.22 -14.40
C TYR A 18 0.80 11.94 -15.69
N SER A 19 1.03 13.26 -15.74
CA SER A 19 0.86 14.05 -16.95
C SER A 19 2.10 14.90 -17.21
N LYS A 20 2.71 14.73 -18.37
CA LYS A 20 3.87 15.54 -18.79
C LYS A 20 3.56 17.04 -18.90
N ASN A 21 2.31 17.39 -19.19
CA ASN A 21 1.92 18.74 -19.57
C ASN A 21 1.11 19.48 -18.50
N LYS A 22 0.79 18.85 -17.39
CA LYS A 22 0.01 19.46 -16.32
C LYS A 22 0.57 19.00 -14.98
N ASN A 23 0.76 19.93 -14.06
CA ASN A 23 1.00 19.63 -12.65
C ASN A 23 -0.28 19.05 -12.03
N VAL A 24 -0.67 17.85 -12.45
CA VAL A 24 -1.82 17.17 -11.87
C VAL A 24 -1.34 16.38 -10.67
N LYS A 25 -1.66 16.88 -9.50
CA LYS A 25 -1.52 16.12 -8.27
C LYS A 25 -2.74 15.21 -8.18
N THR A 26 -2.49 13.91 -8.26
CA THR A 26 -3.52 12.90 -8.07
C THR A 26 -3.38 12.24 -6.70
N HIS A 27 -3.97 11.10 -6.53
CA HIS A 27 -3.83 10.26 -5.34
C HIS A 27 -2.87 9.10 -5.63
N ALA A 28 -2.48 8.41 -4.56
CA ALA A 28 -1.84 7.11 -4.65
C ALA A 28 -2.77 6.07 -4.02
N SER A 29 -3.26 5.14 -4.82
CA SER A 29 -4.12 4.06 -4.33
C SER A 29 -3.30 2.92 -3.74
N LEU A 30 -3.83 2.27 -2.71
CA LEU A 30 -3.11 1.23 -1.99
C LEU A 30 -2.76 0.03 -2.89
N ASN A 31 -3.69 -0.38 -3.75
CA ASN A 31 -3.43 -1.47 -4.69
C ASN A 31 -2.30 -1.13 -5.68
N HIS A 32 -2.22 0.10 -6.19
CA HIS A 32 -1.11 0.52 -7.05
C HIS A 32 0.20 0.61 -6.26
N ILE A 33 0.19 1.19 -5.06
CA ILE A 33 1.37 1.25 -4.18
C ILE A 33 1.95 -0.16 -3.96
N LEU A 34 1.10 -1.10 -3.58
CA LEU A 34 1.52 -2.48 -3.35
C LEU A 34 2.01 -3.16 -4.63
N SER A 35 1.32 -2.96 -5.74
CA SER A 35 1.68 -3.54 -7.03
C SER A 35 3.04 -3.02 -7.51
N GLU A 36 3.30 -1.74 -7.39
CA GLU A 36 4.59 -1.12 -7.73
C GLU A 36 5.72 -1.64 -6.83
N MET A 37 5.48 -1.69 -5.53
CA MET A 37 6.45 -2.23 -4.58
C MET A 37 6.77 -3.69 -4.87
N ASN A 38 5.76 -4.51 -5.09
CA ASN A 38 5.91 -5.92 -5.46
C ASN A 38 6.72 -6.08 -6.74
N TYR A 39 6.41 -5.29 -7.75
CA TYR A 39 7.15 -5.31 -9.03
C TYR A 39 8.64 -5.00 -8.84
N LEU A 40 8.95 -4.00 -8.02
CA LEU A 40 10.33 -3.62 -7.72
C LEU A 40 11.09 -4.72 -6.96
N TYR A 41 10.47 -5.34 -5.96
CA TYR A 41 11.08 -6.48 -5.27
C TYR A 41 11.30 -7.66 -6.20
N GLU A 42 10.36 -7.95 -7.07
CA GLU A 42 10.47 -9.05 -8.03
C GLU A 42 11.55 -8.77 -9.09
N LEU A 43 11.68 -7.52 -9.54
CA LEU A 43 12.80 -7.10 -10.39
C LEU A 43 14.15 -7.27 -9.68
N TYR A 44 14.22 -6.89 -8.42
CA TYR A 44 15.43 -7.12 -7.62
C TYR A 44 15.77 -8.60 -7.52
N LEU A 45 14.80 -9.45 -7.21
CA LEU A 45 15.01 -10.90 -7.13
C LEU A 45 15.46 -11.51 -8.47
N ALA A 46 14.95 -10.98 -9.58
CA ALA A 46 15.29 -11.47 -10.91
C ALA A 46 16.65 -10.98 -11.44
N THR A 47 17.06 -9.77 -11.07
CA THR A 47 18.23 -9.10 -11.63
C THR A 47 19.40 -8.92 -10.66
N ASN A 48 19.12 -9.02 -9.37
CA ASN A 48 20.05 -8.67 -8.28
C ASN A 48 20.55 -7.21 -8.34
N ASN A 49 19.80 -6.33 -9.02
CA ASN A 49 20.09 -4.91 -9.09
C ASN A 49 19.51 -4.18 -7.88
N GLU A 50 20.38 -3.66 -7.02
CA GLU A 50 20.00 -2.98 -5.78
C GLU A 50 19.25 -1.68 -5.98
N ASP A 51 19.27 -1.07 -7.16
CA ASP A 51 18.47 0.13 -7.46
C ASP A 51 16.97 -0.17 -7.31
N TYR A 52 16.53 -1.34 -7.75
CA TYR A 52 15.14 -1.77 -7.56
C TYR A 52 14.79 -2.00 -6.09
N LEU A 53 15.69 -2.60 -5.34
CA LEU A 53 15.51 -2.79 -3.89
C LEU A 53 15.39 -1.45 -3.17
N ASN A 54 16.27 -0.51 -3.47
CA ASN A 54 16.27 0.81 -2.85
C ASN A 54 14.96 1.57 -3.12
N MET A 55 14.43 1.49 -4.34
CA MET A 55 13.12 2.08 -4.67
C MET A 55 11.97 1.40 -3.92
N ALA A 56 11.98 0.07 -3.87
CA ALA A 56 10.98 -0.68 -3.12
C ALA A 56 10.99 -0.32 -1.62
N GLU A 57 12.16 -0.16 -1.05
CA GLU A 57 12.33 0.22 0.36
C GLU A 57 11.82 1.62 0.67
N LEU A 58 11.88 2.57 -0.27
CA LEU A 58 11.25 3.88 -0.11
C LEU A 58 9.73 3.78 -0.01
N ILE A 59 9.11 2.95 -0.80
CA ILE A 59 7.67 2.69 -0.73
C ILE A 59 7.33 1.97 0.59
N LYS A 60 8.10 0.95 0.94
CA LYS A 60 7.93 0.22 2.18
C LYS A 60 8.04 1.13 3.41
N LYS A 61 9.01 2.04 3.39
CA LYS A 61 9.17 3.06 4.44
C LYS A 61 7.94 3.94 4.58
N ALA A 62 7.36 4.38 3.46
CA ALA A 62 6.12 5.15 3.48
C ALA A 62 4.95 4.36 4.08
N LEU A 63 4.84 3.08 3.76
CA LEU A 63 3.83 2.20 4.37
C LEU A 63 4.06 2.03 5.88
N ASP A 64 5.30 1.87 6.32
CA ASP A 64 5.63 1.77 7.74
C ASP A 64 5.26 3.04 8.51
N GLU A 65 5.57 4.21 7.96
CA GLU A 65 5.24 5.49 8.57
C GLU A 65 3.73 5.74 8.68
N THR A 66 2.96 5.21 7.75
CA THR A 66 1.52 5.46 7.63
C THR A 66 0.64 4.26 8.01
N ARG A 67 1.24 3.21 8.52
CA ARG A 67 0.62 1.91 8.83
C ARG A 67 -0.82 2.00 9.33
N ASN A 68 -1.00 2.68 10.47
CA ASN A 68 -2.30 2.74 11.13
C ASN A 68 -3.27 3.70 10.43
N SER A 69 -2.78 4.62 9.64
CA SER A 69 -3.60 5.57 8.89
C SER A 69 -4.37 4.92 7.75
N TRP A 70 -3.90 3.80 7.23
CA TRP A 70 -4.60 3.03 6.20
C TRP A 70 -5.80 2.26 6.73
N ILE A 71 -5.85 1.99 8.02
CA ILE A 71 -6.94 1.22 8.61
C ILE A 71 -8.13 2.13 8.83
N ARG A 72 -9.19 1.84 8.09
CA ARG A 72 -10.45 2.55 8.21
C ARG A 72 -11.24 2.03 9.41
N ARG A 73 -11.37 2.87 10.40
CA ARG A 73 -12.27 2.61 11.54
C ARG A 73 -13.51 3.45 11.36
N ASP A 74 -14.57 2.83 10.89
CA ASP A 74 -15.85 3.48 10.76
C ASP A 74 -16.50 3.62 12.15
N GLY A 75 -16.58 4.83 12.66
CA GLY A 75 -17.22 5.12 13.94
C GLY A 75 -18.73 4.86 13.95
N VAL A 76 -19.36 4.73 12.79
CA VAL A 76 -20.79 4.45 12.62
C VAL A 76 -21.06 2.94 12.62
N TYR A 77 -20.18 2.18 12.05
CA TYR A 77 -20.27 0.71 11.98
C TYR A 77 -19.06 0.12 12.70
N ARG A 78 -19.13 -0.06 13.98
CA ARG A 78 -18.07 -0.53 14.91
C ARG A 78 -17.31 -1.80 14.48
N PHE A 79 -17.56 -2.31 13.29
CA PHE A 79 -17.10 -3.65 12.86
C PHE A 79 -16.52 -3.68 11.45
N ARG A 80 -16.30 -2.54 10.80
CA ARG A 80 -15.70 -2.51 9.46
C ARG A 80 -14.26 -2.00 9.50
N ASP A 81 -13.40 -2.81 10.05
CA ASP A 81 -11.96 -2.61 9.92
C ASP A 81 -11.55 -3.03 8.51
N ASP A 82 -11.76 -2.14 7.57
CA ASP A 82 -11.23 -2.28 6.22
C ASP A 82 -10.10 -1.27 6.01
N LEU A 83 -9.58 -1.24 4.80
CA LEU A 83 -8.54 -0.30 4.40
C LEU A 83 -9.12 0.84 3.58
N TRP A 84 -8.52 2.02 3.72
CA TRP A 84 -8.78 3.12 2.80
C TRP A 84 -8.24 2.78 1.41
N TYR A 85 -8.93 3.26 0.38
CA TYR A 85 -8.52 3.04 -1.01
C TYR A 85 -7.27 3.85 -1.38
N ALA A 86 -7.20 5.12 -0.97
CA ALA A 86 -6.17 6.02 -1.45
C ALA A 86 -5.69 7.03 -0.41
N VAL A 87 -4.47 7.50 -0.61
CA VAL A 87 -3.90 8.64 0.10
C VAL A 87 -3.80 9.84 -0.84
N TYR A 88 -4.15 11.02 -0.31
CA TYR A 88 -4.09 12.31 -0.97
C TYR A 88 -3.17 13.24 -0.17
N GLU A 89 -2.44 14.10 -0.87
CA GLU A 89 -1.72 15.19 -0.23
C GLU A 89 -2.62 16.41 -0.14
N GLY A 90 -2.86 16.91 1.08
CA GLY A 90 -3.57 18.14 1.31
C GLY A 90 -2.75 19.38 0.90
N THR A 91 -3.42 20.53 0.79
CA THR A 91 -2.77 21.80 0.43
C THR A 91 -1.72 22.26 1.46
N ASP A 92 -1.86 21.81 2.70
CA ASP A 92 -0.93 22.04 3.80
C ASP A 92 0.18 20.99 3.90
N GLY A 93 0.22 20.03 2.97
CA GLY A 93 1.17 18.91 2.96
C GLY A 93 0.77 17.73 3.85
N SER A 94 -0.38 17.80 4.54
CA SER A 94 -0.90 16.68 5.32
C SER A 94 -1.36 15.53 4.42
N LEU A 95 -1.26 14.31 4.91
CA LEU A 95 -1.74 13.13 4.21
C LEU A 95 -3.19 12.84 4.64
N GLN A 96 -4.04 12.62 3.65
CA GLN A 96 -5.46 12.33 3.83
C GLN A 96 -5.77 10.97 3.23
N PHE A 97 -6.26 10.06 4.05
CA PHE A 97 -6.63 8.70 3.65
C PHE A 97 -8.13 8.68 3.41
N LYS A 98 -8.53 8.36 2.18
CA LYS A 98 -9.92 8.49 1.73
C LYS A 98 -10.32 7.35 0.82
N ASP A 99 -11.61 7.32 0.58
CA ASP A 99 -12.33 6.45 -0.33
C ASP A 99 -12.34 4.99 0.11
N LEU A 100 -13.46 4.34 -0.14
CA LEU A 100 -13.65 2.94 0.16
C LEU A 100 -12.90 2.08 -0.88
N ASP A 101 -12.22 1.05 -0.42
CA ASP A 101 -11.59 0.09 -1.32
C ASP A 101 -12.67 -0.72 -2.05
N TYR A 102 -12.94 -0.34 -3.29
CA TYR A 102 -13.84 -1.08 -4.17
C TYR A 102 -13.15 -2.30 -4.83
N THR A 103 -11.84 -2.36 -4.76
CA THR A 103 -11.08 -3.48 -5.34
C THR A 103 -11.18 -4.75 -4.51
N LYS A 104 -11.60 -4.64 -3.25
CA LYS A 104 -11.84 -5.73 -2.31
C LYS A 104 -10.74 -6.81 -2.33
N THR A 105 -10.93 -7.85 -3.12
CA THR A 105 -10.01 -8.99 -3.19
C THR A 105 -8.67 -8.66 -3.85
N LEU A 106 -8.60 -7.69 -4.75
CA LEU A 106 -7.34 -7.32 -5.41
C LEU A 106 -6.31 -6.81 -4.39
N THR A 107 -6.70 -5.89 -3.52
CA THR A 107 -5.81 -5.39 -2.46
C THR A 107 -5.35 -6.52 -1.54
N TYR A 108 -6.23 -7.47 -1.24
CA TYR A 108 -5.87 -8.66 -0.46
C TYR A 108 -4.81 -9.51 -1.17
N GLU A 109 -4.98 -9.75 -2.47
CA GLU A 109 -4.01 -10.50 -3.26
C GLU A 109 -2.65 -9.77 -3.34
N ASP A 110 -2.67 -8.45 -3.52
CA ASP A 110 -1.45 -7.64 -3.52
C ASP A 110 -0.72 -7.68 -2.17
N LEU A 111 -1.45 -7.69 -1.06
CA LEU A 111 -0.88 -7.83 0.28
C LEU A 111 -0.27 -9.22 0.53
N LYS A 112 -0.93 -10.29 0.06
CA LYS A 112 -0.34 -11.64 0.12
C LYS A 112 0.95 -11.73 -0.69
N ARG A 113 0.94 -11.18 -1.89
CA ARG A 113 2.12 -11.11 -2.74
C ARG A 113 3.25 -10.31 -2.09
N ALA A 114 2.92 -9.19 -1.43
CA ALA A 114 3.89 -8.42 -0.66
C ALA A 114 4.49 -9.24 0.49
N SER A 115 3.68 -9.99 1.22
CA SER A 115 4.14 -10.88 2.28
C SER A 115 5.14 -11.92 1.75
N ASP A 116 4.84 -12.55 0.62
CA ASP A 116 5.73 -13.51 -0.04
C ASP A 116 7.05 -12.86 -0.47
N ASN A 117 6.99 -11.66 -1.04
CA ASN A 117 8.17 -10.92 -1.46
C ASN A 117 9.06 -10.53 -0.26
N MET A 118 8.46 -10.14 0.87
CA MET A 118 9.21 -9.86 2.10
C MET A 118 9.98 -11.09 2.59
N LEU A 119 9.35 -12.27 2.57
CA LEU A 119 10.02 -13.51 2.91
C LEU A 119 11.18 -13.83 1.96
N LYS A 120 11.00 -13.64 0.67
CA LYS A 120 12.05 -13.90 -0.33
C LYS A 120 13.21 -12.94 -0.23
N VAL A 121 12.94 -11.65 0.00
CA VAL A 121 13.99 -10.60 0.04
C VAL A 121 14.68 -10.56 1.39
N TYR A 122 13.92 -10.63 2.49
CA TYR A 122 14.44 -10.39 3.84
C TYR A 122 14.53 -11.65 4.71
N GLY A 123 13.93 -12.75 4.27
CA GLY A 123 13.92 -14.00 5.04
C GLY A 123 13.00 -13.97 6.26
N ARG A 124 12.08 -13.02 6.33
CA ARG A 124 11.17 -12.84 7.47
C ARG A 124 9.86 -12.20 7.03
N THR A 125 8.82 -12.36 7.85
CA THR A 125 7.56 -11.65 7.69
C THR A 125 7.72 -10.18 8.07
N ASP A 126 6.84 -9.34 7.52
CA ASP A 126 6.82 -7.91 7.76
C ASP A 126 5.61 -7.52 8.59
N GLU A 127 5.84 -6.75 9.66
CA GLU A 127 4.79 -6.34 10.59
C GLU A 127 3.73 -5.46 9.92
N THR A 128 4.14 -4.47 9.13
CA THR A 128 3.20 -3.56 8.44
C THR A 128 2.33 -4.31 7.47
N ILE A 129 2.92 -5.15 6.63
CA ILE A 129 2.17 -5.95 5.66
C ILE A 129 1.22 -6.91 6.38
N ASN A 130 1.66 -7.55 7.47
CA ASN A 130 0.80 -8.44 8.26
C ASN A 130 -0.41 -7.71 8.87
N ILE A 131 -0.21 -6.52 9.41
CA ILE A 131 -1.31 -5.72 9.98
C ILE A 131 -2.34 -5.36 8.91
N LEU A 132 -1.90 -4.88 7.75
CA LEU A 132 -2.79 -4.52 6.65
C LEU A 132 -3.49 -5.76 6.07
N LEU A 133 -2.77 -6.87 5.92
CA LEU A 133 -3.30 -8.13 5.43
C LEU A 133 -4.39 -8.67 6.35
N GLU A 134 -4.16 -8.70 7.66
CA GLU A 134 -5.14 -9.16 8.64
C GLU A 134 -6.39 -8.25 8.68
N SER A 135 -6.22 -6.95 8.56
CA SER A 135 -7.35 -6.02 8.49
C SER A 135 -8.22 -6.29 7.26
N LYS A 136 -7.61 -6.44 6.10
CA LYS A 136 -8.34 -6.77 4.85
C LYS A 136 -8.99 -8.15 4.93
N LYS A 137 -8.30 -9.14 5.44
CA LYS A 137 -8.81 -10.51 5.62
C LYS A 137 -10.05 -10.54 6.50
N LYS A 138 -10.02 -9.87 7.65
CA LYS A 138 -11.17 -9.79 8.55
C LYS A 138 -12.38 -9.14 7.88
N PHE A 139 -12.15 -8.06 7.13
CA PHE A 139 -13.21 -7.41 6.37
C PHE A 139 -13.84 -8.37 5.34
N LEU A 140 -13.02 -9.04 4.54
CA LEU A 140 -13.50 -9.95 3.49
C LEU A 140 -14.30 -11.13 4.07
N ILE A 141 -13.85 -11.71 5.18
CA ILE A 141 -14.57 -12.79 5.87
C ILE A 141 -15.95 -12.30 6.34
N LYS A 142 -16.01 -11.10 6.92
CA LYS A 142 -17.29 -10.51 7.36
C LYS A 142 -18.25 -10.23 6.20
N GLU A 143 -17.72 -9.87 5.04
CA GLU A 143 -18.51 -9.64 3.83
C GLU A 143 -18.90 -10.95 3.11
N GLY A 144 -18.49 -12.11 3.63
CA GLY A 144 -18.88 -13.42 3.11
C GLY A 144 -18.03 -13.94 1.95
N PHE A 145 -16.81 -13.39 1.77
CA PHE A 145 -15.88 -13.91 0.78
C PHE A 145 -15.22 -15.20 1.29
N ASP A 146 -15.14 -16.20 0.43
CA ASP A 146 -14.32 -17.39 0.68
C ASP A 146 -12.84 -17.01 0.54
N ILE A 147 -12.17 -16.90 1.67
CA ILE A 147 -10.74 -16.66 1.71
C ILE A 147 -10.03 -18.00 1.75
N VAL A 148 -9.41 -18.37 0.64
CA VAL A 148 -8.56 -19.56 0.59
C VAL A 148 -7.25 -19.23 1.28
N GLU A 149 -6.99 -19.91 2.39
CA GLU A 149 -5.68 -19.89 3.02
C GLU A 149 -4.74 -20.83 2.26
N TRP A 150 -3.71 -20.25 1.71
CA TRP A 150 -2.64 -21.01 1.04
C TRP A 150 -1.58 -21.44 2.06
#